data_99570df5439d51de56f0d3b574e70923
#
_entry.id   99570df5439d51de56f0d3b574e70923
#
_cell.length_a   1.000
_cell.length_b   1.000
_cell.length_c   1.000
_cell.angle_alpha   90.00
_cell.angle_beta   90.00
_cell.angle_gamma   90.00
#
_symmetry.space_group_name_H-M   'P 1'
#
loop_
_entity.id
_entity.type
_entity.pdbx_description
1 polymer ?
#
loop_
_entity_poly.entity_id
_entity_poly.type
_entity_poly.pdbx_seq_one_letter_code
_entity_poly.pdbx_strand_id
1 'polypeptide(L)'
;MRDVRVEIMADGASKLFGENKLSRPVESLSEAELYEIAALEEKLRSCVGAKAGPFLAWDSVNRAMIRHWCEAMGDNNPAYSDPAVAAVMGTPAGAVIAPPTMMQAWTMTGFGGQHPPGSDTREQNPAMRHFAEHGYLAVVATNCEQEYAQPICEGDKLSGYSTIEFVSERKTTALGVGYFVTQLTEYRNQHDEVVGTMRFRILKYKPLLPL
;
A
#
# COMPACT_ATOMS: atom_id res chain seq x y z
N MET A 1 7.37 -23.38 3.12
CA MET A 1 7.25 -22.02 2.59
C MET A 1 8.18 -21.12 3.38
N ARG A 2 9.17 -20.47 2.77
CA ARG A 2 10.09 -19.59 3.51
C ARG A 2 9.50 -18.19 3.52
N ASP A 3 9.38 -17.60 4.72
CA ASP A 3 9.07 -16.17 4.89
C ASP A 3 10.08 -15.32 4.13
N VAL A 4 9.64 -14.66 3.09
CA VAL A 4 10.43 -13.65 2.38
C VAL A 4 10.00 -12.30 2.91
N ARG A 5 10.68 -11.82 3.96
CA ARG A 5 10.58 -10.42 4.39
C ARG A 5 11.45 -9.57 3.47
N VAL A 6 10.82 -8.76 2.67
CA VAL A 6 11.52 -7.68 1.95
C VAL A 6 11.42 -6.42 2.83
N GLU A 7 12.44 -6.18 3.66
CA GLU A 7 12.62 -4.92 4.37
C GLU A 7 13.32 -3.93 3.44
N ILE A 8 12.59 -2.94 2.94
CA ILE A 8 13.20 -1.77 2.33
C ILE A 8 13.60 -0.82 3.47
N MET A 9 14.84 -0.93 3.92
CA MET A 9 15.39 -0.11 4.98
C MET A 9 15.60 1.33 4.48
N ALA A 10 15.02 2.29 5.19
CA ALA A 10 15.17 3.74 4.96
C ALA A 10 16.58 4.28 5.29
N ASP A 11 17.57 3.43 5.48
CA ASP A 11 18.91 3.80 5.95
C ASP A 11 19.79 4.50 4.89
N GLY A 12 19.34 4.53 3.63
CA GLY A 12 20.03 5.22 2.53
C GLY A 12 19.76 6.73 2.45
N ALA A 13 18.68 7.21 3.03
CA ALA A 13 18.25 8.61 2.88
C ALA A 13 19.04 9.59 3.78
N SER A 14 19.58 9.12 4.89
CA SER A 14 20.28 10.01 5.84
C SER A 14 21.63 10.51 5.35
N LYS A 15 22.24 9.86 4.34
CA LYS A 15 23.55 10.25 3.79
C LYS A 15 23.49 11.25 2.64
N LEU A 16 22.33 11.49 2.07
CA LEU A 16 22.16 12.38 0.88
C LEU A 16 21.74 13.81 1.23
N PHE A 17 21.23 14.04 2.44
CA PHE A 17 20.76 15.35 2.85
C PHE A 17 21.42 15.73 4.17
N GLY A 18 22.43 16.63 4.09
CA GLY A 18 23.11 17.18 5.27
C GLY A 18 22.14 17.76 6.30
N GLU A 19 22.58 17.85 7.55
CA GLU A 19 21.82 18.39 8.69
C GLU A 19 21.13 19.72 8.33
N ASN A 20 19.81 19.67 8.12
CA ASN A 20 19.04 20.84 7.76
C ASN A 20 18.25 21.37 8.96
N LYS A 21 18.63 22.55 9.43
CA LYS A 21 18.15 23.25 10.64
C LYS A 21 16.74 23.85 10.52
N LEU A 22 15.84 23.35 9.65
CA LEU A 22 14.57 24.03 9.37
C LEU A 22 13.30 23.35 9.90
N SER A 23 13.40 22.33 10.77
CA SER A 23 12.24 21.88 11.53
C SER A 23 12.08 22.77 12.76
N ARG A 24 11.07 23.63 12.79
CA ARG A 24 10.73 24.37 14.02
C ARG A 24 10.46 23.38 15.15
N PRO A 25 11.19 23.46 16.29
CA PRO A 25 10.87 22.69 17.49
C PRO A 25 9.41 22.95 17.90
N VAL A 26 8.77 21.98 18.53
CA VAL A 26 7.40 22.12 19.05
C VAL A 26 7.28 23.37 19.97
N GLU A 27 8.34 23.71 20.66
CA GLU A 27 8.46 24.89 21.54
C GLU A 27 8.34 26.26 20.80
N SER A 28 8.40 26.27 19.47
CA SER A 28 8.29 27.50 18.65
C SER A 28 6.93 27.64 17.95
N LEU A 29 5.98 26.76 18.24
CA LEU A 29 4.65 26.80 17.65
C LEU A 29 3.73 27.74 18.46
N SER A 30 2.90 28.50 17.75
CA SER A 30 1.86 29.31 18.36
C SER A 30 0.74 28.43 18.95
N GLU A 31 -0.04 29.00 19.89
CA GLU A 31 -1.21 28.30 20.44
C GLU A 31 -2.20 27.89 19.33
N ALA A 32 -2.38 28.70 18.31
CA ALA A 32 -3.25 28.39 17.18
C ALA A 32 -2.73 27.20 16.38
N GLU A 33 -1.41 27.12 16.11
CA GLU A 33 -0.78 25.98 15.43
C GLU A 33 -0.90 24.70 16.25
N LEU A 34 -0.75 24.77 17.57
CA LEU A 34 -0.92 23.63 18.47
C LEU A 34 -2.37 23.14 18.47
N TYR A 35 -3.34 24.05 18.43
CA TYR A 35 -4.76 23.71 18.35
C TYR A 35 -5.08 22.98 17.03
N GLU A 36 -4.60 23.48 15.89
CA GLU A 36 -4.79 22.84 14.58
C GLU A 36 -4.16 21.44 14.51
N ILE A 37 -2.98 21.29 15.11
CA ILE A 37 -2.31 19.97 15.20
C ILE A 37 -3.16 19.01 16.02
N ALA A 38 -3.64 19.42 17.19
CA ALA A 38 -4.45 18.58 18.06
C ALA A 38 -5.78 18.18 17.39
N ALA A 39 -6.43 19.12 16.69
CA ALA A 39 -7.66 18.85 15.93
C ALA A 39 -7.42 17.86 14.77
N LEU A 40 -6.29 17.96 14.07
CA LEU A 40 -5.91 17.00 13.05
C LEU A 40 -5.66 15.62 13.68
N GLU A 41 -4.88 15.54 14.74
CA GLU A 41 -4.54 14.28 15.41
C GLU A 41 -5.79 13.55 15.93
N GLU A 42 -6.81 14.27 16.38
CA GLU A 42 -8.09 13.67 16.78
C GLU A 42 -8.80 13.03 15.58
N LYS A 43 -8.85 13.73 14.44
CA LYS A 43 -9.40 13.19 13.18
C LYS A 43 -8.61 11.96 12.71
N LEU A 44 -7.29 11.99 12.78
CA LEU A 44 -6.43 10.88 12.39
C LEU A 44 -6.63 9.66 13.30
N ARG A 45 -6.75 9.87 14.61
CA ARG A 45 -7.07 8.79 15.56
C ARG A 45 -8.43 8.15 15.24
N SER A 46 -9.43 8.94 14.87
CA SER A 46 -10.75 8.41 14.49
C SER A 46 -10.74 7.57 13.21
N CYS A 47 -9.71 7.72 12.36
CA CYS A 47 -9.53 6.88 11.19
C CYS A 47 -8.96 5.48 11.51
N VAL A 48 -8.31 5.28 12.67
CA VAL A 48 -7.77 3.97 13.05
C VAL A 48 -8.91 2.97 13.23
N GLY A 49 -8.77 1.81 12.62
CA GLY A 49 -9.82 0.79 12.56
C GLY A 49 -10.86 1.00 11.44
N ALA A 50 -10.82 2.13 10.71
CA ALA A 50 -11.70 2.33 9.57
C ALA A 50 -11.43 1.27 8.50
N LYS A 51 -12.52 0.69 7.98
CA LYS A 51 -12.49 -0.35 6.95
C LYS A 51 -13.15 0.15 5.67
N ALA A 52 -12.57 -0.23 4.54
CA ALA A 52 -13.10 0.04 3.21
C ALA A 52 -12.90 -1.18 2.30
N GLY A 53 -13.76 -1.32 1.29
CA GLY A 53 -13.78 -2.43 0.35
C GLY A 53 -15.17 -3.05 0.25
N PRO A 54 -15.37 -3.99 -0.69
CA PRO A 54 -14.33 -4.54 -1.57
C PRO A 54 -13.88 -3.55 -2.65
N PHE A 55 -12.58 -3.50 -2.88
CA PHE A 55 -11.98 -2.87 -4.05
C PHE A 55 -11.76 -3.96 -5.09
N LEU A 56 -12.60 -3.99 -6.10
CA LEU A 56 -12.63 -5.07 -7.08
C LEU A 56 -11.54 -4.87 -8.14
N ALA A 57 -10.99 -5.97 -8.63
CA ALA A 57 -10.20 -5.96 -9.86
C ALA A 57 -11.11 -5.69 -11.09
N TRP A 58 -10.61 -4.95 -12.08
CA TRP A 58 -11.29 -4.74 -13.36
C TRP A 58 -11.40 -6.05 -14.14
N ASP A 59 -10.31 -6.77 -14.20
CA ASP A 59 -10.18 -8.00 -14.96
C ASP A 59 -9.83 -9.16 -14.04
N SER A 60 -10.14 -10.36 -14.48
CA SER A 60 -9.60 -11.57 -13.86
C SER A 60 -8.09 -11.62 -14.07
N VAL A 61 -7.40 -12.30 -13.18
CA VAL A 61 -5.99 -12.64 -13.32
C VAL A 61 -5.75 -13.26 -14.69
N ASN A 62 -4.84 -12.70 -15.48
CA ASN A 62 -4.65 -13.09 -16.87
C ASN A 62 -3.19 -13.16 -17.30
N ARG A 63 -2.92 -14.00 -18.27
CA ARG A 63 -1.55 -14.27 -18.79
C ARG A 63 -0.87 -13.05 -19.39
N ALA A 64 -1.63 -12.13 -19.98
CA ALA A 64 -1.03 -10.96 -20.61
C ALA A 64 -0.35 -10.06 -19.56
N MET A 65 -1.05 -9.76 -18.47
CA MET A 65 -0.48 -9.00 -17.36
C MET A 65 0.65 -9.76 -16.67
N ILE A 66 0.49 -11.07 -16.42
CA ILE A 66 1.55 -11.90 -15.83
C ILE A 66 2.82 -11.83 -16.70
N ARG A 67 2.70 -12.03 -18.02
CA ARG A 67 3.83 -11.96 -18.94
C ARG A 67 4.52 -10.59 -18.91
N HIS A 68 3.77 -9.51 -19.00
CA HIS A 68 4.35 -8.16 -18.96
C HIS A 68 5.04 -7.85 -17.64
N TRP A 69 4.46 -8.30 -16.53
CA TRP A 69 5.10 -8.16 -15.24
C TRP A 69 6.42 -8.92 -15.17
N CYS A 70 6.42 -10.19 -15.57
CA CYS A 70 7.61 -11.02 -15.58
C CYS A 70 8.72 -10.43 -16.49
N GLU A 71 8.35 -9.94 -17.68
CA GLU A 71 9.28 -9.24 -18.58
C GLU A 71 9.87 -7.99 -17.92
N ALA A 72 9.06 -7.17 -17.28
CA ALA A 72 9.50 -5.94 -16.63
C ALA A 72 10.41 -6.21 -15.42
N MET A 73 10.14 -7.27 -14.68
CA MET A 73 10.87 -7.64 -13.46
C MET A 73 12.07 -8.58 -13.75
N GLY A 74 12.19 -9.11 -14.97
CA GLY A 74 13.19 -10.12 -15.31
C GLY A 74 12.95 -11.47 -14.62
N ASP A 75 11.69 -11.77 -14.26
CA ASP A 75 11.32 -12.99 -13.53
C ASP A 75 10.94 -14.11 -14.51
N ASN A 76 11.77 -15.13 -14.61
CA ASN A 76 11.64 -16.25 -15.54
C ASN A 76 11.17 -17.55 -14.84
N ASN A 77 10.47 -17.45 -13.70
CA ASN A 77 9.96 -18.65 -13.04
C ASN A 77 8.96 -19.38 -13.96
N PRO A 78 9.20 -20.64 -14.32
CA PRO A 78 8.37 -21.36 -15.27
C PRO A 78 6.92 -21.57 -14.81
N ALA A 79 6.65 -21.52 -13.50
CA ALA A 79 5.27 -21.62 -12.98
C ALA A 79 4.35 -20.47 -13.43
N TYR A 80 4.93 -19.34 -13.88
CA TYR A 80 4.18 -18.18 -14.39
C TYR A 80 3.85 -18.27 -15.88
N SER A 81 4.39 -19.27 -16.60
CA SER A 81 4.21 -19.43 -18.03
C SER A 81 3.82 -20.84 -18.48
N ASP A 82 4.20 -21.86 -17.70
CA ASP A 82 3.95 -23.27 -18.01
C ASP A 82 2.91 -23.86 -17.05
N PRO A 83 1.71 -24.18 -17.54
CA PRO A 83 0.67 -24.82 -16.73
C PRO A 83 1.06 -26.18 -16.14
N ALA A 84 1.94 -26.93 -16.81
CA ALA A 84 2.39 -28.22 -16.28
C ALA A 84 3.24 -28.04 -15.02
N VAL A 85 4.08 -27.00 -14.99
CA VAL A 85 4.85 -26.64 -13.81
C VAL A 85 3.95 -26.06 -12.72
N ALA A 86 3.02 -25.20 -13.08
CA ALA A 86 2.08 -24.59 -12.15
C ALA A 86 1.17 -25.63 -11.47
N ALA A 87 0.79 -26.70 -12.18
CA ALA A 87 -0.04 -27.78 -11.66
C ALA A 87 0.54 -28.47 -10.41
N VAL A 88 1.88 -28.50 -10.26
CA VAL A 88 2.56 -29.01 -9.07
C VAL A 88 2.24 -28.18 -7.83
N MET A 89 1.84 -26.93 -8.00
CA MET A 89 1.42 -26.02 -6.91
C MET A 89 -0.09 -26.05 -6.64
N GLY A 90 -0.82 -26.96 -7.27
CA GLY A 90 -2.26 -27.14 -7.06
C GLY A 90 -3.14 -26.20 -7.88
N THR A 91 -2.63 -25.61 -8.97
CA THR A 91 -3.43 -24.77 -9.85
C THR A 91 -4.50 -25.59 -10.61
N PRO A 92 -5.63 -24.96 -11.01
CA PRO A 92 -6.57 -25.56 -11.93
C PRO A 92 -5.90 -26.01 -13.24
N ALA A 93 -6.46 -27.06 -13.88
CA ALA A 93 -5.90 -27.61 -15.10
C ALA A 93 -5.77 -26.55 -16.21
N GLY A 94 -4.59 -26.40 -16.75
CA GLY A 94 -4.31 -25.42 -17.81
C GLY A 94 -4.04 -23.99 -17.33
N ALA A 95 -4.17 -23.70 -16.04
CA ALA A 95 -3.89 -22.39 -15.47
C ALA A 95 -2.41 -22.24 -15.09
N VAL A 96 -1.94 -20.99 -15.07
CA VAL A 96 -0.64 -20.61 -14.48
C VAL A 96 -0.88 -19.83 -13.18
N ILE A 97 0.14 -19.67 -12.35
CA ILE A 97 0.09 -18.77 -11.21
C ILE A 97 0.60 -17.38 -11.59
N ALA A 98 0.05 -16.36 -10.94
CA ALA A 98 0.64 -15.03 -11.01
C ALA A 98 1.80 -14.92 -10.02
N PRO A 99 2.85 -14.15 -10.34
CA PRO A 99 3.86 -13.77 -9.34
C PRO A 99 3.18 -13.21 -8.09
N PRO A 100 3.50 -13.71 -6.89
CA PRO A 100 2.84 -13.25 -5.66
C PRO A 100 2.94 -11.73 -5.46
N THR A 101 4.04 -11.12 -5.91
CA THR A 101 4.28 -9.68 -5.85
C THR A 101 3.31 -8.84 -6.70
N MET A 102 2.55 -9.47 -7.62
CA MET A 102 1.49 -8.80 -8.38
C MET A 102 0.19 -8.59 -7.55
N MET A 103 0.08 -9.16 -6.36
CA MET A 103 -1.16 -9.17 -5.57
C MET A 103 -1.85 -7.80 -5.53
N GLN A 104 -1.12 -6.75 -5.23
CA GLN A 104 -1.66 -5.38 -5.21
C GLN A 104 -2.08 -4.88 -6.59
N ALA A 105 -1.33 -5.24 -7.64
CA ALA A 105 -1.53 -4.68 -8.97
C ALA A 105 -2.92 -5.00 -9.56
N TRP A 106 -3.54 -6.09 -9.17
CA TRP A 106 -4.84 -6.52 -9.68
C TRP A 106 -5.99 -5.62 -9.25
N THR A 107 -5.93 -5.02 -8.05
CA THR A 107 -7.00 -4.16 -7.50
C THR A 107 -6.64 -2.67 -7.55
N MET A 108 -5.49 -2.30 -8.12
CA MET A 108 -5.11 -0.90 -8.27
C MET A 108 -6.03 -0.18 -9.26
N THR A 109 -6.55 0.97 -8.85
CA THR A 109 -7.23 1.87 -9.77
C THR A 109 -6.19 2.61 -10.62
N GLY A 110 -6.49 2.81 -11.92
CA GLY A 110 -5.66 3.64 -12.78
C GLY A 110 -5.73 5.13 -12.39
N PHE A 111 -4.92 5.95 -13.06
CA PHE A 111 -4.88 7.40 -12.83
C PHE A 111 -6.23 8.12 -12.99
N GLY A 112 -7.16 7.53 -13.74
CA GLY A 112 -8.51 8.07 -13.90
C GLY A 112 -9.41 7.90 -12.68
N GLY A 113 -8.97 7.19 -11.65
CA GLY A 113 -9.71 6.97 -10.40
C GLY A 113 -11.05 6.24 -10.59
N GLN A 114 -11.24 5.57 -11.72
CA GLN A 114 -12.47 4.81 -11.98
C GLN A 114 -12.43 3.47 -11.26
N HIS A 115 -13.58 3.05 -10.78
CA HIS A 115 -13.76 1.77 -10.11
C HIS A 115 -14.66 0.84 -10.92
N PRO A 116 -14.41 -0.48 -10.89
CA PRO A 116 -15.33 -1.46 -11.49
C PRO A 116 -16.72 -1.37 -10.87
N PRO A 117 -17.77 -1.74 -11.61
CA PRO A 117 -19.13 -1.84 -11.06
C PRO A 117 -19.16 -2.74 -9.82
N GLY A 118 -19.79 -2.25 -8.74
CA GLY A 118 -19.89 -2.98 -7.47
C GLY A 118 -18.68 -2.81 -6.54
N SER A 119 -17.61 -2.14 -6.98
CA SER A 119 -16.48 -1.81 -6.12
C SER A 119 -16.84 -0.71 -5.12
N ASP A 120 -16.23 -0.76 -3.94
CA ASP A 120 -16.28 0.36 -3.02
C ASP A 120 -15.58 1.58 -3.64
N THR A 121 -16.23 2.72 -3.60
CA THR A 121 -15.72 4.00 -4.13
C THR A 121 -15.18 4.92 -3.04
N ARG A 122 -15.26 4.50 -1.78
CA ARG A 122 -14.67 5.24 -0.66
C ARG A 122 -13.15 5.25 -0.76
N GLU A 123 -12.53 6.25 -0.19
CA GLU A 123 -11.07 6.25 -0.06
C GLU A 123 -10.60 5.02 0.73
N GLN A 124 -9.63 4.29 0.18
CA GLN A 124 -8.99 3.17 0.88
C GLN A 124 -8.33 3.61 2.19
N ASN A 125 -7.91 4.86 2.24
CA ASN A 125 -7.30 5.46 3.42
C ASN A 125 -7.95 6.83 3.71
N PRO A 126 -8.97 6.87 4.57
CA PRO A 126 -9.69 8.12 4.88
C PRO A 126 -8.82 9.20 5.53
N ALA A 127 -7.66 8.84 6.11
CA ALA A 127 -6.73 9.81 6.67
C ALA A 127 -6.11 10.70 5.59
N MET A 128 -6.06 10.26 4.31
CA MET A 128 -5.44 11.02 3.23
C MET A 128 -6.09 12.37 3.01
N ARG A 129 -7.41 12.46 3.09
CA ARG A 129 -8.13 13.72 2.96
C ARG A 129 -7.77 14.69 4.09
N HIS A 130 -7.75 14.22 5.33
CA HIS A 130 -7.37 15.05 6.47
C HIS A 130 -5.93 15.56 6.36
N PHE A 131 -5.01 14.76 5.86
CA PHE A 131 -3.65 15.21 5.56
C PHE A 131 -3.61 16.31 4.50
N ALA A 132 -4.36 16.14 3.40
CA ALA A 132 -4.41 17.12 2.32
C ALA A 132 -5.00 18.46 2.79
N GLU A 133 -6.10 18.44 3.53
CA GLU A 133 -6.76 19.62 4.11
C GLU A 133 -5.81 20.42 5.03
N HIS A 134 -4.85 19.75 5.68
CA HIS A 134 -3.88 20.38 6.59
C HIS A 134 -2.49 20.56 5.96
N GLY A 135 -2.37 20.43 4.62
CA GLY A 135 -1.15 20.73 3.87
C GLY A 135 -0.04 19.67 3.95
N TYR A 136 -0.34 18.45 4.41
CA TYR A 136 0.60 17.30 4.35
C TYR A 136 0.47 16.62 2.99
N LEU A 137 0.99 17.24 1.93
CA LEU A 137 0.79 16.79 0.55
C LEU A 137 1.81 15.74 0.12
N ALA A 138 3.05 15.84 0.58
CA ALA A 138 4.09 14.89 0.22
C ALA A 138 3.87 13.52 0.85
N VAL A 139 4.30 12.47 0.13
CA VAL A 139 4.18 11.09 0.57
C VAL A 139 5.41 10.30 0.14
N VAL A 140 5.86 9.39 1.00
CA VAL A 140 6.87 8.39 0.67
C VAL A 140 6.50 7.06 1.33
N ALA A 141 6.70 5.95 0.60
CA ALA A 141 6.61 4.62 1.15
C ALA A 141 7.82 4.34 2.05
N THR A 142 7.58 3.76 3.22
CA THR A 142 8.65 3.45 4.18
C THR A 142 8.80 1.95 4.41
N ASN A 143 7.71 1.21 4.45
CA ASN A 143 7.71 -0.23 4.66
C ASN A 143 6.61 -0.88 3.84
N CYS A 144 6.88 -2.10 3.36
CA CYS A 144 5.89 -2.96 2.74
C CYS A 144 6.17 -4.40 3.20
N GLU A 145 5.22 -5.01 3.87
CA GLU A 145 5.24 -6.42 4.26
C GLU A 145 4.10 -7.12 3.55
N GLN A 146 4.38 -8.27 2.95
CA GLN A 146 3.37 -9.07 2.25
C GLN A 146 3.44 -10.51 2.74
N GLU A 147 2.27 -11.08 3.02
CA GLU A 147 2.11 -12.49 3.36
C GLU A 147 1.21 -13.13 2.30
N TYR A 148 1.62 -14.29 1.82
CA TYR A 148 0.92 -15.01 0.76
C TYR A 148 0.36 -16.31 1.32
N ALA A 149 -0.97 -16.39 1.39
CA ALA A 149 -1.66 -17.53 1.97
C ALA A 149 -1.81 -18.67 0.97
N GLN A 150 -2.05 -18.35 -0.31
CA GLN A 150 -2.21 -19.31 -1.39
C GLN A 150 -1.85 -18.71 -2.74
N PRO A 151 -1.55 -19.53 -3.76
CA PRO A 151 -1.28 -19.05 -5.11
C PRO A 151 -2.48 -18.28 -5.67
N ILE A 152 -2.18 -17.19 -6.36
CA ILE A 152 -3.13 -16.46 -7.19
C ILE A 152 -3.09 -17.10 -8.58
N CYS A 153 -4.19 -17.67 -9.03
CA CYS A 153 -4.25 -18.42 -10.27
C CYS A 153 -4.84 -17.59 -11.41
N GLU A 154 -4.43 -17.92 -12.64
CA GLU A 154 -5.11 -17.40 -13.83
C GLU A 154 -6.62 -17.69 -13.76
N GLY A 155 -7.43 -16.66 -14.02
CA GLY A 155 -8.89 -16.71 -13.91
C GLY A 155 -9.45 -16.22 -12.58
N ASP A 156 -8.65 -16.10 -11.52
CA ASP A 156 -9.11 -15.55 -10.25
C ASP A 156 -9.64 -14.13 -10.41
N LYS A 157 -10.68 -13.80 -9.64
CA LYS A 157 -11.21 -12.44 -9.50
C LYS A 157 -10.86 -11.93 -8.10
N LEU A 158 -9.98 -10.95 -8.05
CA LEU A 158 -9.49 -10.45 -6.78
C LEU A 158 -10.30 -9.26 -6.28
N SER A 159 -10.40 -9.20 -4.97
CA SER A 159 -10.92 -8.06 -4.22
C SER A 159 -9.97 -7.70 -3.08
N GLY A 160 -9.88 -6.41 -2.76
CA GLY A 160 -9.09 -5.91 -1.65
C GLY A 160 -9.98 -5.30 -0.57
N TYR A 161 -9.61 -5.49 0.69
CA TYR A 161 -10.24 -4.88 1.86
C TYR A 161 -9.19 -4.18 2.69
N SER A 162 -9.31 -2.89 2.90
CA SER A 162 -8.33 -2.10 3.65
C SER A 162 -8.78 -1.78 5.07
N THR A 163 -7.82 -1.71 5.97
CA THR A 163 -8.01 -1.26 7.35
C THR A 163 -6.84 -0.37 7.74
N ILE A 164 -7.11 0.80 8.33
CA ILE A 164 -6.07 1.62 8.92
C ILE A 164 -5.69 1.00 10.27
N GLU A 165 -4.49 0.46 10.38
CA GLU A 165 -4.02 -0.16 11.62
C GLU A 165 -3.45 0.85 12.60
N PHE A 166 -2.75 1.87 12.07
CA PHE A 166 -2.00 2.78 12.92
C PHE A 166 -1.77 4.13 12.25
N VAL A 167 -1.86 5.19 13.03
CA VAL A 167 -1.34 6.52 12.70
C VAL A 167 -0.44 6.97 13.85
N SER A 168 0.79 7.37 13.54
CA SER A 168 1.73 7.83 14.55
C SER A 168 1.34 9.21 15.11
N GLU A 169 1.93 9.58 16.23
CA GLU A 169 2.08 10.97 16.61
C GLU A 169 2.89 11.74 15.55
N ARG A 170 2.82 13.08 15.60
CA ARG A 170 3.60 13.95 14.73
C ARG A 170 5.10 13.70 14.92
N LYS A 171 5.82 13.48 13.82
CA LYS A 171 7.26 13.19 13.81
C LYS A 171 8.01 14.20 12.96
N THR A 172 9.17 14.59 13.42
CA THR A 172 10.17 15.32 12.62
C THR A 172 11.13 14.32 12.01
N THR A 173 11.32 14.40 10.71
CA THR A 173 12.20 13.52 9.92
C THR A 173 13.14 14.35 9.06
N ALA A 174 14.14 13.73 8.44
CA ALA A 174 15.01 14.39 7.46
C ALA A 174 14.26 14.95 6.25
N LEU A 175 13.09 14.40 5.90
CA LEU A 175 12.26 14.84 4.77
C LEU A 175 11.33 15.99 5.14
N GLY A 176 10.98 16.10 6.41
CA GLY A 176 10.02 17.09 6.90
C GLY A 176 9.27 16.61 8.13
N VAL A 177 8.21 17.32 8.44
CA VAL A 177 7.35 17.02 9.59
C VAL A 177 6.10 16.31 9.11
N GLY A 178 5.75 15.18 9.73
CA GLY A 178 4.63 14.40 9.28
C GLY A 178 4.20 13.27 10.21
N TYR A 179 3.46 12.34 9.64
CA TYR A 179 2.87 11.21 10.33
C TYR A 179 3.10 9.93 9.53
N PHE A 180 3.44 8.86 10.24
CA PHE A 180 3.44 7.53 9.64
C PHE A 180 2.03 6.94 9.71
N VAL A 181 1.59 6.37 8.60
CA VAL A 181 0.32 5.68 8.50
C VAL A 181 0.57 4.25 8.05
N THR A 182 0.05 3.29 8.78
CA THR A 182 0.11 1.87 8.43
C THR A 182 -1.30 1.39 8.06
N GLN A 183 -1.41 0.82 6.87
CA GLN A 183 -2.64 0.24 6.34
C GLN A 183 -2.40 -1.24 6.09
N LEU A 184 -3.31 -2.08 6.56
CA LEU A 184 -3.43 -3.48 6.19
C LEU A 184 -4.42 -3.60 5.03
N THR A 185 -4.05 -4.31 3.97
CA THR A 185 -4.95 -4.72 2.91
C THR A 185 -4.99 -6.24 2.85
N GLU A 186 -6.16 -6.82 2.97
CA GLU A 186 -6.44 -8.23 2.77
C GLU A 186 -6.98 -8.45 1.36
N TYR A 187 -6.41 -9.39 0.63
CA TYR A 187 -6.82 -9.74 -0.73
C TYR A 187 -7.51 -11.10 -0.74
N ARG A 188 -8.65 -11.15 -1.43
CA ARG A 188 -9.49 -12.35 -1.55
C ARG A 188 -9.76 -12.70 -2.99
N ASN A 189 -9.93 -13.99 -3.26
CA ASN A 189 -10.40 -14.50 -4.55
C ASN A 189 -11.94 -14.49 -4.62
N GLN A 190 -12.50 -15.01 -5.73
CA GLN A 190 -13.95 -15.10 -5.97
C GLN A 190 -14.70 -16.06 -5.03
N HIS A 191 -13.98 -16.88 -4.26
CA HIS A 191 -14.54 -17.80 -3.27
C HIS A 191 -14.49 -17.24 -1.85
N ASP A 192 -14.14 -15.93 -1.72
CA ASP A 192 -13.94 -15.24 -0.45
C ASP A 192 -12.78 -15.83 0.39
N GLU A 193 -11.86 -16.51 -0.25
CA GLU A 193 -10.67 -17.06 0.38
C GLU A 193 -9.55 -16.02 0.37
N VAL A 194 -8.85 -15.86 1.50
CA VAL A 194 -7.70 -14.96 1.60
C VAL A 194 -6.55 -15.52 0.78
N VAL A 195 -6.11 -14.78 -0.23
CA VAL A 195 -4.93 -15.13 -1.04
C VAL A 195 -3.65 -14.50 -0.47
N GLY A 196 -3.78 -13.41 0.26
CA GLY A 196 -2.66 -12.79 0.97
C GLY A 196 -3.04 -11.47 1.61
N THR A 197 -2.07 -10.90 2.33
CA THR A 197 -2.20 -9.61 2.99
C THR A 197 -1.01 -8.72 2.67
N MET A 198 -1.23 -7.41 2.71
CA MET A 198 -0.17 -6.40 2.56
C MET A 198 -0.31 -5.36 3.66
N ARG A 199 0.73 -5.24 4.48
CA ARG A 199 0.87 -4.14 5.43
C ARG A 199 1.78 -3.10 4.83
N PHE A 200 1.20 -1.94 4.48
CA PHE A 200 1.90 -0.86 3.81
C PHE A 200 1.98 0.36 4.69
N ARG A 201 3.20 0.87 4.90
CA ARG A 201 3.46 2.04 5.72
C ARG A 201 4.00 3.17 4.86
N ILE A 202 3.39 4.33 5.02
CA ILE A 202 3.79 5.57 4.37
C ILE A 202 4.10 6.64 5.41
N LEU A 203 4.96 7.59 5.04
CA LEU A 203 5.10 8.88 5.71
C LEU A 203 4.36 9.94 4.89
N LYS A 204 3.36 10.58 5.49
CA LYS A 204 2.68 11.76 4.98
C LYS A 204 3.28 13.00 5.64
N TYR A 205 3.83 13.95 4.88
CA TYR A 205 4.63 15.01 5.47
C TYR A 205 4.53 16.36 4.74
N LYS A 206 4.91 17.41 5.47
CA LYS A 206 5.22 18.74 4.92
C LYS A 206 6.72 18.80 4.70
N PRO A 207 7.21 18.99 3.46
CA PRO A 207 8.64 19.12 3.19
C PRO A 207 9.28 20.29 3.95
N LEU A 208 10.57 20.16 4.26
CA LEU A 208 11.34 21.25 4.87
C LEU A 208 11.57 22.43 3.90
N LEU A 209 11.59 22.14 2.60
CA LEU A 209 11.67 23.10 1.51
C LEU A 209 10.40 23.01 0.66
N PRO A 210 9.89 24.12 0.10
CA PRO A 210 8.78 24.06 -0.85
C PRO A 210 9.18 23.19 -2.06
N LEU A 211 8.25 22.35 -2.49
CA LEU A 211 8.38 21.53 -3.71
C LEU A 211 8.31 22.42 -4.95
#